data_bb7929dc682a83334d24261ab0cbdaab
#
_entry.id   bb7929dc682a83334d24261ab0cbdaab
#
_cell.length_a   1.000
_cell.length_b   1.000
_cell.length_c   1.000
_cell.angle_alpha   90.00
_cell.angle_beta   90.00
_cell.angle_gamma   90.00
#
_symmetry.space_group_name_H-M   'P 1'
#
loop_
_entity.id
_entity.type
_entity.pdbx_description
1 polymer ?
#
loop_
_entity_poly.entity_id
_entity_poly.type
_entity_poly.pdbx_seq_one_letter_code
_entity_poly.pdbx_strand_id
1 'polypeptide(L)'
;MDNVQIIERNGIKVVEINTIEFSSKRKIDWNGVEQYLKKYVGKQFVIEETGDIIHIGSDFPDEYTHSRYKEKSFGTIGKAKANAVQAVPELIKTTSNLQYNPNKNTKHSMDAAGGWYYGAIHFTLPITNDCKEIIGHNTFRGRMVIRCDGREQLYLYDIIDIKKET
;
A
#
# COMPACT_ATOMS: atom_id res chain seq x y z
N MET A 1 -22.36 4.57 -1.90
CA MET A 1 -21.39 4.85 -0.83
C MET A 1 -20.03 4.29 -1.23
N ASP A 2 -19.02 5.11 -1.23
CA ASP A 2 -17.69 4.68 -1.61
C ASP A 2 -17.05 3.85 -0.50
N ASN A 3 -16.50 2.69 -0.86
CA ASN A 3 -15.78 1.85 0.09
C ASN A 3 -14.47 2.48 0.56
N VAL A 4 -13.94 3.43 -0.22
CA VAL A 4 -12.69 4.10 0.06
C VAL A 4 -12.89 5.59 -0.10
N GLN A 5 -12.46 6.38 0.90
CA GLN A 5 -12.50 7.83 0.82
C GLN A 5 -11.27 8.42 1.49
N ILE A 6 -10.92 9.63 1.09
CA ILE A 6 -9.80 10.36 1.69
C ILE A 6 -10.39 11.36 2.69
N ILE A 7 -9.91 11.29 3.93
CA ILE A 7 -10.29 12.22 4.99
C ILE A 7 -9.04 12.95 5.49
N GLU A 8 -9.23 14.02 6.24
CA GLU A 8 -8.13 14.77 6.82
C GLU A 8 -8.28 14.81 8.33
N ARG A 9 -7.21 14.46 9.05
CA ARG A 9 -7.15 14.48 10.51
C ARG A 9 -5.88 15.21 10.92
N ASN A 10 -6.03 16.32 11.65
CA ASN A 10 -4.89 17.09 12.17
C ASN A 10 -3.90 17.47 11.07
N GLY A 11 -4.40 17.84 9.88
CA GLY A 11 -3.57 18.21 8.75
C GLY A 11 -2.97 17.05 7.96
N ILE A 12 -3.26 15.81 8.37
CA ILE A 12 -2.75 14.60 7.70
C ILE A 12 -3.87 13.96 6.90
N LYS A 13 -3.59 13.63 5.63
CA LYS A 13 -4.54 12.89 4.79
C LYS A 13 -4.51 11.41 5.16
N VAL A 14 -5.70 10.87 5.42
CA VAL A 14 -5.87 9.47 5.81
C VAL A 14 -6.84 8.82 4.82
N VAL A 15 -6.49 7.64 4.34
CA VAL A 15 -7.36 6.87 3.44
C VAL A 15 -8.24 5.98 4.29
N GLU A 16 -9.55 6.24 4.28
CA GLU A 16 -10.52 5.44 5.02
C GLU A 16 -11.07 4.33 4.14
N ILE A 17 -10.80 3.08 4.55
CA ILE A 17 -11.28 1.88 3.86
C ILE A 17 -12.41 1.31 4.71
N ASN A 18 -13.61 1.19 4.13
CA ASN A 18 -14.81 0.85 4.87
C ASN A 18 -15.27 -0.60 4.70
N THR A 19 -14.46 -1.44 4.08
CA THR A 19 -14.75 -2.87 3.93
C THR A 19 -13.52 -3.71 4.24
N ILE A 20 -13.76 -4.93 4.72
CA ILE A 20 -12.72 -5.93 4.89
C ILE A 20 -12.92 -6.97 3.79
N GLU A 21 -12.11 -6.92 2.76
CA GLU A 21 -12.16 -7.86 1.64
C GLU A 21 -11.45 -9.19 1.98
N PHE A 22 -10.38 -9.11 2.78
CA PHE A 22 -9.57 -10.25 3.17
C PHE A 22 -9.66 -10.42 4.69
N SER A 23 -10.57 -11.29 5.13
CA SER A 23 -11.01 -11.36 6.52
C SER A 23 -10.54 -12.59 7.29
N SER A 24 -9.71 -13.45 6.71
CA SER A 24 -9.25 -14.67 7.38
C SER A 24 -8.58 -14.37 8.73
N LYS A 25 -8.96 -15.11 9.76
CA LYS A 25 -8.44 -14.95 11.12
C LYS A 25 -7.07 -15.60 11.33
N ARG A 26 -6.77 -16.65 10.58
CA ARG A 26 -5.55 -17.44 10.78
C ARG A 26 -4.57 -17.36 9.63
N LYS A 27 -5.07 -17.33 8.42
CA LYS A 27 -4.25 -17.34 7.21
C LYS A 27 -4.89 -16.43 6.18
N ILE A 28 -4.14 -15.43 5.77
CA ILE A 28 -4.60 -14.49 4.75
C ILE A 28 -4.52 -15.18 3.39
N ASP A 29 -5.54 -14.99 2.58
CA ASP A 29 -5.57 -15.47 1.20
C ASP A 29 -4.71 -14.55 0.31
N TRP A 30 -3.39 -14.74 0.37
CA TRP A 30 -2.46 -13.93 -0.41
C TRP A 30 -2.61 -14.14 -1.91
N ASN A 31 -3.07 -15.32 -2.33
CA ASN A 31 -3.41 -15.56 -3.72
C ASN A 31 -4.55 -14.65 -4.18
N GLY A 32 -5.58 -14.50 -3.35
CA GLY A 32 -6.69 -13.58 -3.62
C GLY A 32 -6.24 -12.13 -3.66
N VAL A 33 -5.32 -11.73 -2.77
CA VAL A 33 -4.72 -10.40 -2.77
C VAL A 33 -3.97 -10.16 -4.08
N GLU A 34 -3.17 -11.12 -4.53
CA GLU A 34 -2.43 -11.02 -5.79
C GLU A 34 -3.39 -10.84 -6.96
N GLN A 35 -4.46 -11.63 -7.03
CA GLN A 35 -5.46 -11.52 -8.09
C GLN A 35 -6.16 -10.16 -8.07
N TYR A 36 -6.47 -9.66 -6.88
CA TYR A 36 -7.07 -8.33 -6.73
C TYR A 36 -6.16 -7.24 -7.30
N LEU A 37 -4.87 -7.30 -7.01
CA LEU A 37 -3.89 -6.31 -7.47
C LEU A 37 -3.70 -6.29 -8.98
N LYS A 38 -3.98 -7.39 -9.66
CA LYS A 38 -3.83 -7.46 -11.13
C LYS A 38 -4.71 -6.46 -11.86
N LYS A 39 -5.81 -6.01 -11.28
CA LYS A 39 -6.68 -5.00 -11.90
C LYS A 39 -5.99 -3.64 -12.06
N TYR A 40 -4.96 -3.35 -11.28
CA TYR A 40 -4.23 -2.09 -11.37
C TYR A 40 -3.08 -2.12 -12.37
N VAL A 41 -2.65 -3.30 -12.80
CA VAL A 41 -1.51 -3.45 -13.72
C VAL A 41 -1.76 -2.68 -15.01
N GLY A 42 -0.76 -1.90 -15.43
CA GLY A 42 -0.86 -1.04 -16.61
C GLY A 42 -1.46 0.33 -16.35
N LYS A 43 -1.95 0.58 -15.14
CA LYS A 43 -2.48 1.88 -14.76
C LYS A 43 -1.40 2.75 -14.13
N GLN A 44 -1.69 4.03 -14.02
CA GLN A 44 -0.79 4.99 -13.37
C GLN A 44 -1.60 5.95 -12.51
N PHE A 45 -0.97 6.43 -11.43
CA PHE A 45 -1.60 7.33 -10.47
C PHE A 45 -0.60 8.41 -10.06
N VAL A 46 -1.10 9.55 -9.60
CA VAL A 46 -0.25 10.71 -9.29
C VAL A 46 -0.20 10.94 -7.78
N ILE A 47 1.02 11.18 -7.26
CA ILE A 47 1.22 11.66 -5.90
C ILE A 47 0.91 13.17 -5.92
N GLU A 48 -0.13 13.61 -5.20
CA GLU A 48 -0.54 15.01 -5.23
C GLU A 48 0.54 15.96 -4.71
N GLU A 49 1.25 15.56 -3.65
CA GLU A 49 2.24 16.42 -3.00
C GLU A 49 3.39 16.79 -3.94
N THR A 50 3.82 15.86 -4.81
CA THR A 50 5.00 16.06 -5.67
C THR A 50 4.66 16.16 -7.15
N GLY A 51 3.49 15.69 -7.56
CA GLY A 51 3.12 15.59 -8.97
C GLY A 51 3.71 14.39 -9.68
N ASP A 52 4.41 13.52 -8.98
CA ASP A 52 5.03 12.35 -9.58
C ASP A 52 4.00 11.32 -10.05
N ILE A 53 4.25 10.74 -11.22
CA ILE A 53 3.40 9.69 -11.80
C ILE A 53 3.97 8.34 -11.40
N ILE A 54 3.15 7.52 -10.76
CA ILE A 54 3.54 6.19 -10.29
C ILE A 54 2.83 5.14 -11.16
N HIS A 55 3.62 4.30 -11.81
CA HIS A 55 3.11 3.22 -12.67
C HIS A 55 2.94 1.95 -11.86
N ILE A 56 1.97 1.13 -12.26
CA ILE A 56 1.79 -0.21 -11.70
C ILE A 56 2.27 -1.22 -12.76
N GLY A 57 3.42 -1.81 -12.50
CA GLY A 57 4.00 -2.82 -13.39
C GLY A 57 3.41 -4.20 -13.19
N SER A 58 3.65 -5.09 -14.15
CA SER A 58 3.13 -6.46 -14.10
C SER A 58 3.74 -7.29 -12.96
N ASP A 59 4.87 -6.88 -12.43
CA ASP A 59 5.56 -7.56 -11.33
C ASP A 59 5.01 -7.18 -9.94
N PHE A 60 4.25 -6.09 -9.85
CA PHE A 60 3.79 -5.58 -8.56
C PHE A 60 2.94 -6.58 -7.76
N PRO A 61 1.93 -7.26 -8.35
CA PRO A 61 1.12 -8.20 -7.58
C PRO A 61 1.94 -9.30 -6.91
N ASP A 62 2.91 -9.86 -7.62
CA ASP A 62 3.80 -10.89 -7.09
C ASP A 62 4.71 -10.34 -5.98
N GLU A 63 5.34 -9.20 -6.22
CA GLU A 63 6.25 -8.58 -5.26
C GLU A 63 5.54 -8.23 -3.95
N TYR A 64 4.34 -7.68 -4.03
CA TYR A 64 3.56 -7.29 -2.86
C TYR A 64 3.19 -8.49 -2.00
N THR A 65 2.79 -9.59 -2.62
CA THR A 65 2.25 -10.77 -1.92
C THR A 65 3.32 -11.77 -1.51
N HIS A 66 4.51 -11.72 -2.12
CA HIS A 66 5.60 -12.66 -1.82
C HIS A 66 6.83 -11.97 -1.23
N SER A 67 6.71 -10.71 -0.77
CA SER A 67 7.81 -10.02 -0.14
C SER A 67 8.09 -10.59 1.26
N ARG A 68 9.34 -10.42 1.72
CA ARG A 68 9.71 -10.83 3.09
C ARG A 68 8.90 -10.10 4.16
N TYR A 69 8.39 -8.90 3.84
CA TYR A 69 7.57 -8.13 4.78
C TYR A 69 6.20 -8.76 5.00
N LYS A 70 5.67 -9.47 4.01
CA LYS A 70 4.43 -10.25 4.15
C LYS A 70 4.61 -11.38 5.17
N GLU A 71 5.73 -12.09 5.11
CA GLU A 71 6.00 -13.24 5.98
C GLU A 71 6.08 -12.85 7.45
N LYS A 72 6.48 -11.60 7.73
CA LYS A 72 6.55 -11.07 9.08
C LYS A 72 5.25 -10.41 9.53
N SER A 73 4.27 -10.30 8.64
CA SER A 73 3.03 -9.59 8.89
C SER A 73 1.91 -10.57 9.20
N PHE A 74 1.77 -10.91 10.48
CA PHE A 74 0.71 -11.79 10.97
C PHE A 74 -0.40 -10.96 11.62
N GLY A 75 -1.56 -11.60 11.80
CA GLY A 75 -2.65 -11.03 12.56
C GLY A 75 -3.10 -9.67 12.03
N THR A 76 -3.14 -8.69 12.90
CA THR A 76 -3.63 -7.33 12.57
C THR A 76 -2.83 -6.67 11.45
N ILE A 77 -1.51 -6.80 11.46
CA ILE A 77 -0.65 -6.17 10.45
C ILE A 77 -0.78 -6.88 9.10
N GLY A 78 -0.80 -8.20 9.09
CA GLY A 78 -1.03 -8.96 7.86
C GLY A 78 -2.37 -8.64 7.23
N LYS A 79 -3.42 -8.55 8.05
CA LYS A 79 -4.76 -8.14 7.61
C LYS A 79 -4.76 -6.72 7.06
N ALA A 80 -4.02 -5.81 7.70
CA ALA A 80 -3.91 -4.43 7.23
C ALA A 80 -3.22 -4.38 5.86
N LYS A 81 -2.10 -5.09 5.68
CA LYS A 81 -1.41 -5.15 4.39
C LYS A 81 -2.30 -5.74 3.29
N ALA A 82 -3.01 -6.80 3.59
CA ALA A 82 -3.91 -7.44 2.62
C ALA A 82 -5.04 -6.51 2.19
N ASN A 83 -5.64 -5.78 3.14
CA ASN A 83 -6.78 -4.92 2.86
C ASN A 83 -6.40 -3.54 2.30
N ALA A 84 -5.16 -3.11 2.48
CA ALA A 84 -4.66 -1.87 1.88
C ALA A 84 -4.74 -1.89 0.35
N VAL A 85 -4.73 -3.06 -0.27
CA VAL A 85 -4.81 -3.18 -1.74
C VAL A 85 -6.10 -2.63 -2.32
N GLN A 86 -7.16 -2.52 -1.51
CA GLN A 86 -8.42 -1.91 -1.94
C GLN A 86 -8.27 -0.42 -2.25
N ALA A 87 -7.21 0.21 -1.75
CA ALA A 87 -7.03 1.65 -1.79
C ALA A 87 -5.72 2.06 -2.47
N VAL A 88 -5.14 1.22 -3.32
CA VAL A 88 -3.86 1.55 -3.99
C VAL A 88 -3.90 2.93 -4.66
N PRO A 89 -4.93 3.30 -5.44
CA PRO A 89 -4.96 4.63 -6.05
C PRO A 89 -4.94 5.76 -5.02
N GLU A 90 -5.76 5.66 -3.97
CA GLU A 90 -5.87 6.68 -2.93
C GLU A 90 -4.60 6.76 -2.08
N LEU A 91 -3.97 5.63 -1.80
CA LEU A 91 -2.70 5.60 -1.04
C LEU A 91 -1.58 6.27 -1.82
N ILE A 92 -1.50 6.05 -3.13
CA ILE A 92 -0.53 6.76 -3.96
C ILE A 92 -0.82 8.26 -3.94
N LYS A 93 -2.07 8.64 -4.16
CA LYS A 93 -2.50 10.04 -4.21
C LYS A 93 -2.11 10.81 -2.94
N THR A 94 -2.24 10.19 -1.77
CA THR A 94 -2.01 10.83 -0.47
C THR A 94 -0.61 10.63 0.10
N THR A 95 0.27 9.93 -0.60
CA THR A 95 1.65 9.70 -0.14
C THR A 95 2.34 11.04 0.16
N SER A 96 3.02 11.11 1.29
CA SER A 96 3.68 12.33 1.75
C SER A 96 5.14 12.06 2.14
N ASN A 97 5.92 13.14 2.25
CA ASN A 97 7.32 13.08 2.69
C ASN A 97 8.18 12.10 1.89
N LEU A 98 8.08 12.19 0.58
CA LEU A 98 8.82 11.29 -0.31
C LEU A 98 10.32 11.52 -0.15
N GLN A 99 11.07 10.44 0.15
CA GLN A 99 12.50 10.47 0.35
C GLN A 99 13.21 9.53 -0.61
N TYR A 100 14.32 9.99 -1.16
CA TYR A 100 15.11 9.24 -2.12
C TYR A 100 16.23 8.47 -1.44
N ASN A 101 16.42 7.21 -1.85
CA ASN A 101 17.56 6.38 -1.48
C ASN A 101 18.17 5.77 -2.73
N PRO A 102 19.49 5.93 -2.96
CA PRO A 102 20.13 5.28 -4.09
C PRO A 102 20.10 3.76 -3.94
N ASN A 103 20.02 3.06 -5.08
CA ASN A 103 20.03 1.60 -5.06
C ASN A 103 21.45 1.09 -4.84
N LYS A 104 21.67 0.43 -3.70
CA LYS A 104 22.95 -0.21 -3.36
C LYS A 104 22.87 -1.74 -3.45
N ASN A 105 21.71 -2.27 -3.82
CA ASN A 105 21.49 -3.71 -3.88
C ASN A 105 21.62 -4.21 -5.32
N THR A 106 22.52 -5.18 -5.55
CA THR A 106 22.76 -5.75 -6.88
C THR A 106 21.55 -6.51 -7.42
N LYS A 107 20.65 -7.01 -6.56
CA LYS A 107 19.45 -7.72 -6.97
C LYS A 107 18.56 -6.88 -7.90
N HIS A 108 18.51 -5.57 -7.66
CA HIS A 108 17.68 -4.65 -8.43
C HIS A 108 18.50 -3.68 -9.28
N SER A 109 19.72 -4.08 -9.69
CA SER A 109 20.62 -3.20 -10.43
C SER A 109 20.03 -2.72 -11.77
N MET A 110 19.13 -3.50 -12.37
CA MET A 110 18.50 -3.15 -13.65
C MET A 110 17.14 -2.47 -13.44
N ASP A 111 16.25 -3.05 -12.62
CA ASP A 111 14.88 -2.56 -12.48
C ASP A 111 14.74 -1.37 -11.53
N ALA A 112 15.74 -1.15 -10.65
CA ALA A 112 15.81 0.01 -9.77
C ALA A 112 17.12 0.77 -9.97
N ALA A 113 17.58 0.89 -11.21
CA ALA A 113 18.83 1.58 -11.52
C ALA A 113 18.82 3.04 -11.09
N GLY A 114 17.66 3.69 -11.06
CA GLY A 114 17.47 5.06 -10.60
C GLY A 114 17.30 5.19 -9.09
N GLY A 115 17.30 4.08 -8.33
CA GLY A 115 17.17 4.08 -6.89
C GLY A 115 15.74 3.88 -6.40
N TRP A 116 15.50 4.26 -5.15
CA TRP A 116 14.25 4.03 -4.45
C TRP A 116 13.71 5.31 -3.83
N TYR A 117 12.37 5.42 -3.79
CA TYR A 117 11.69 6.45 -3.02
C TYR A 117 10.82 5.79 -1.95
N TYR A 118 10.75 6.43 -0.80
CA TYR A 118 9.92 6.00 0.33
C TYR A 118 9.01 7.15 0.73
N GLY A 119 7.72 6.86 0.88
CA GLY A 119 6.75 7.86 1.27
C GLY A 119 5.87 7.37 2.41
N ALA A 120 5.37 8.30 3.21
CA ALA A 120 4.47 7.99 4.31
C ALA A 120 3.03 7.87 3.82
N ILE A 121 2.32 6.86 4.34
CA ILE A 121 0.90 6.68 4.09
C ILE A 121 0.17 6.44 5.40
N HIS A 122 -1.10 6.83 5.44
CA HIS A 122 -1.99 6.60 6.58
C HIS A 122 -3.33 6.08 6.07
N PHE A 123 -3.83 5.03 6.69
CA PHE A 123 -5.13 4.46 6.31
C PHE A 123 -5.84 3.86 7.51
N THR A 124 -7.15 3.69 7.38
CA THR A 124 -7.96 3.05 8.42
C THR A 124 -8.70 1.86 7.86
N LEU A 125 -8.93 0.87 8.73
CA LEU A 125 -9.78 -0.26 8.44
C LEU A 125 -10.92 -0.30 9.47
N PRO A 126 -12.13 -0.76 9.07
CA PRO A 126 -13.24 -0.80 9.99
C PRO A 126 -13.09 -1.92 11.02
N ILE A 127 -13.60 -1.63 12.23
CA ILE A 127 -13.83 -2.64 13.25
C ILE A 127 -15.32 -2.96 13.18
N THR A 128 -15.67 -4.23 13.02
CA THR A 128 -17.05 -4.65 12.89
C THR A 128 -17.46 -5.55 14.05
N ASN A 129 -18.75 -5.48 14.43
CA ASN A 129 -19.33 -6.40 15.38
C ASN A 129 -19.85 -7.67 14.69
N ASP A 130 -20.50 -8.56 15.44
CA ASP A 130 -21.04 -9.82 14.92
C ASP A 130 -22.13 -9.61 13.86
N CYS A 131 -22.79 -8.45 13.88
CA CYS A 131 -23.81 -8.08 12.90
C CYS A 131 -23.22 -7.36 11.68
N LYS A 132 -21.90 -7.33 11.54
CA LYS A 132 -21.15 -6.65 10.48
C LYS A 132 -21.38 -5.14 10.43
N GLU A 133 -21.78 -4.55 11.55
CA GLU A 133 -21.88 -3.10 11.68
C GLU A 133 -20.51 -2.53 12.05
N ILE A 134 -20.18 -1.39 11.45
CA ILE A 134 -18.93 -0.69 11.77
C ILE A 134 -19.09 0.01 13.12
N ILE A 135 -18.29 -0.40 14.10
CA ILE A 135 -18.30 0.15 15.46
C ILE A 135 -17.07 1.01 15.76
N GLY A 136 -16.14 1.13 14.83
CA GLY A 136 -14.95 1.93 14.97
C GLY A 136 -13.99 1.67 13.82
N HIS A 137 -12.81 2.27 13.91
CA HIS A 137 -11.76 2.13 12.91
C HIS A 137 -10.40 1.98 13.57
N ASN A 138 -9.58 1.08 13.04
CA ASN A 138 -8.17 1.02 13.38
C ASN A 138 -7.39 1.86 12.39
N THR A 139 -6.51 2.72 12.88
CA THR A 139 -5.65 3.57 12.05
C THR A 139 -4.27 2.94 11.94
N PHE A 140 -3.75 2.95 10.73
CA PHE A 140 -2.42 2.41 10.43
C PHE A 140 -1.59 3.45 9.73
N ARG A 141 -0.28 3.39 9.95
CA ARG A 141 0.70 4.11 9.14
C ARG A 141 1.58 3.08 8.44
N GLY A 142 2.14 3.46 7.30
CA GLY A 142 3.05 2.60 6.57
C GLY A 142 3.98 3.42 5.69
N ARG A 143 4.85 2.72 4.98
CA ARG A 143 5.76 3.33 4.01
C ARG A 143 5.50 2.72 2.65
N MET A 144 5.24 3.58 1.68
CA MET A 144 5.15 3.20 0.29
C MET A 144 6.56 3.11 -0.29
N VAL A 145 6.87 2.00 -0.96
CA VAL A 145 8.16 1.79 -1.60
C VAL A 145 7.97 1.92 -3.10
N ILE A 146 8.71 2.83 -3.71
CA ILE A 146 8.64 3.13 -5.14
C ILE A 146 10.02 2.92 -5.73
N ARG A 147 10.12 2.10 -6.79
CA ARG A 147 11.39 1.93 -7.51
C ARG A 147 11.47 2.90 -8.67
N CYS A 148 12.65 3.41 -8.90
CA CYS A 148 12.96 4.25 -10.05
C CYS A 148 13.84 3.44 -11.01
N ASP A 149 13.39 3.29 -12.26
CA ASP A 149 14.16 2.54 -13.25
C ASP A 149 15.26 3.41 -13.89
N GLY A 150 16.00 2.83 -14.82
CA GLY A 150 17.08 3.55 -15.51
C GLY A 150 16.62 4.68 -16.43
N ARG A 151 15.30 4.80 -16.67
CA ARG A 151 14.69 5.87 -17.49
C ARG A 151 13.97 6.90 -16.62
N GLU A 152 14.21 6.86 -15.31
CA GLU A 152 13.56 7.75 -14.32
C GLU A 152 12.04 7.57 -14.22
N GLN A 153 11.53 6.41 -14.63
CA GLN A 153 10.11 6.08 -14.43
C GLN A 153 9.91 5.44 -13.06
N LEU A 154 8.83 5.81 -12.40
CA LEU A 154 8.52 5.39 -11.03
C LEU A 154 7.45 4.30 -11.03
N TYR A 155 7.70 3.24 -10.26
CA TYR A 155 6.80 2.09 -10.15
C TYR A 155 6.55 1.78 -8.69
N LEU A 156 5.31 1.51 -8.35
CA LEU A 156 4.99 1.00 -7.01
C LEU A 156 5.59 -0.40 -6.86
N TYR A 157 6.31 -0.59 -5.76
CA TYR A 157 6.99 -1.86 -5.48
C TYR A 157 6.35 -2.61 -4.32
N ASP A 158 6.13 -1.93 -3.19
CA ASP A 158 5.62 -2.57 -1.97
C ASP A 158 5.08 -1.52 -1.01
N ILE A 159 4.41 -1.98 0.03
CA ILE A 159 4.03 -1.20 1.20
C ILE A 159 4.61 -1.95 2.40
N ILE A 160 5.43 -1.27 3.18
CA ILE A 160 6.18 -1.88 4.28
C ILE A 160 6.00 -1.08 5.57
N ASP A 161 6.54 -1.58 6.66
CA ASP A 161 6.56 -0.92 7.97
C ASP A 161 5.16 -0.49 8.43
N ILE A 162 4.16 -1.32 8.14
CA ILE A 162 2.79 -1.06 8.57
C ILE A 162 2.72 -1.23 10.08
N LYS A 163 2.24 -0.19 10.77
CA LYS A 163 2.08 -0.18 12.22
C LYS A 163 0.72 0.38 12.58
N LYS A 164 0.09 -0.23 13.57
CA LYS A 164 -1.16 0.28 14.11
C LYS A 164 -0.87 1.50 14.97
N GLU A 165 -1.59 2.58 14.74
CA GLU A 165 -1.50 3.77 15.56
C GLU A 165 -2.45 3.66 16.75
N THR A 166 -1.99 4.09 17.90
CA THR A 166 -2.80 4.08 19.13
C THR A 166 -3.47 5.42 19.37
#